data_e9bda29a0963c3cba76829c972babafb
#
_entry.id   e9bda29a0963c3cba76829c972babafb
#
_cell.length_a   1.000
_cell.length_b   1.000
_cell.length_c   1.000
_cell.angle_alpha   90.00
_cell.angle_beta   90.00
_cell.angle_gamma   90.00
#
_symmetry.space_group_name_H-M   'P 1'
#
loop_
_entity.id
_entity.type
_entity.pdbx_description
1 polymer ?
#
loop_
_entity_poly.entity_id
_entity_poly.type
_entity_poly.pdbx_seq_one_letter_code
_entity_poly.pdbx_strand_id
1 'polypeptide(L)'
;MPTILAARHLLHGLDPRTTRVGVVSFAGVPPDEGFMRRAPDAAVTEEPLTADYGRIEDALNRIFRRGPSGGTHMAAGVDRATIELLGLRGSLSQSDADSEKVVLFFTDGQPTLPYSGGSRGNVEAVLRAADRARRGEITIHSFALGPDALEGPMATVEMAGRTDGQFTPVRNPGELVQVVEVVRFTDVETLRVQNLTNNTEADHVQLNADGSWTALVPLAIGINEIEVLVIAEDGRTATEHITLQHAPGEIDPAVPRELVTQRNRLLERKLLELRRGRIASEREAAEEARKELKIEIQRERAAAAERAEQQRKELDIQIGSDEDGA
;
A
#
# COMPACT_ATOMS: atom_id res chain seq x y z
N MET A 1 1.60 -8.78 -7.21
CA MET A 1 1.00 -7.87 -8.20
C MET A 1 0.07 -6.82 -7.58
N PRO A 2 -0.90 -7.15 -6.73
CA PRO A 2 -1.80 -6.16 -6.10
C PRO A 2 -1.06 -5.08 -5.30
N THR A 3 0.01 -5.43 -4.59
CA THR A 3 0.84 -4.51 -3.80
C THR A 3 1.38 -3.34 -4.63
N ILE A 4 1.85 -3.60 -5.86
CA ILE A 4 2.39 -2.55 -6.73
C ILE A 4 1.29 -1.63 -7.26
N LEU A 5 0.10 -2.19 -7.56
CA LEU A 5 -1.06 -1.40 -7.97
C LEU A 5 -1.54 -0.49 -6.82
N ALA A 6 -1.59 -1.02 -5.60
CA ALA A 6 -1.95 -0.24 -4.42
C ALA A 6 -0.92 0.87 -4.13
N ALA A 7 0.38 0.56 -4.21
CA ALA A 7 1.44 1.56 -4.04
C ALA A 7 1.33 2.70 -5.08
N ARG A 8 1.01 2.38 -6.33
CA ARG A 8 0.76 3.39 -7.37
C ARG A 8 -0.49 4.22 -7.08
N HIS A 9 -1.56 3.56 -6.65
CA HIS A 9 -2.80 4.26 -6.34
C HIS A 9 -2.58 5.25 -5.21
N LEU A 10 -1.92 4.81 -4.15
CA LEU A 10 -1.54 5.64 -3.02
C LEU A 10 -0.67 6.83 -3.45
N LEU A 11 0.34 6.58 -4.29
CA LEU A 11 1.21 7.62 -4.81
C LEU A 11 0.44 8.75 -5.54
N HIS A 12 -0.67 8.42 -6.21
CA HIS A 12 -1.51 9.41 -6.87
C HIS A 12 -2.35 10.26 -5.92
N GLY A 13 -2.56 9.78 -4.69
CA GLY A 13 -3.24 10.51 -3.62
C GLY A 13 -2.33 11.38 -2.77
N LEU A 14 -1.03 11.46 -3.05
CA LEU A 14 -0.06 12.27 -2.31
C LEU A 14 0.35 13.51 -3.09
N ASP A 15 0.62 14.62 -2.38
CA ASP A 15 1.12 15.86 -3.00
C ASP A 15 2.67 15.89 -2.96
N PRO A 16 3.35 15.88 -4.13
CA PRO A 16 4.82 15.90 -4.18
C PRO A 16 5.44 17.19 -3.64
N ARG A 17 4.65 18.25 -3.38
CA ARG A 17 5.14 19.49 -2.77
C ARG A 17 5.31 19.34 -1.26
N THR A 18 4.55 18.48 -0.62
CA THR A 18 4.54 18.25 0.82
C THR A 18 5.14 16.91 1.22
N THR A 19 5.08 15.90 0.34
CA THR A 19 5.43 14.53 0.66
C THR A 19 6.54 13.98 -0.23
N ARG A 20 7.59 13.43 0.39
CA ARG A 20 8.64 12.66 -0.28
C ARG A 20 8.41 11.18 -0.03
N VAL A 21 8.54 10.39 -1.07
CA VAL A 21 8.33 8.95 -1.05
C VAL A 21 9.63 8.23 -1.39
N GLY A 22 9.93 7.14 -0.70
CA GLY A 22 10.99 6.19 -1.04
C GLY A 22 10.44 4.78 -1.17
N VAL A 23 11.17 3.91 -1.83
CA VAL A 23 10.78 2.51 -2.02
C VAL A 23 11.87 1.59 -1.53
N VAL A 24 11.51 0.69 -0.63
CA VAL A 24 12.36 -0.39 -0.12
C VAL A 24 11.74 -1.72 -0.47
N SER A 25 12.50 -2.62 -1.08
CA SER A 25 12.12 -4.01 -1.22
C SER A 25 12.91 -4.88 -0.24
N PHE A 26 12.29 -5.95 0.24
CA PHE A 26 12.94 -6.90 1.13
C PHE A 26 12.65 -8.34 0.71
N ALA A 27 13.64 -9.20 0.94
CA ALA A 27 13.61 -10.62 0.64
C ALA A 27 14.66 -11.31 1.53
N GLY A 28 15.41 -12.24 1.01
CA GLY A 28 16.59 -12.80 1.64
C GLY A 28 16.77 -14.27 1.29
N VAL A 29 17.97 -14.76 1.58
CA VAL A 29 18.33 -16.18 1.43
C VAL A 29 18.60 -16.74 2.83
N PRO A 30 18.14 -17.95 3.18
CA PRO A 30 18.47 -18.60 4.43
C PRO A 30 19.99 -18.68 4.66
N PRO A 31 20.48 -18.55 5.90
CA PRO A 31 21.91 -18.56 6.21
C PRO A 31 22.65 -19.82 5.73
N ASP A 32 21.99 -20.94 5.69
CA ASP A 32 22.46 -22.26 5.24
C ASP A 32 22.64 -22.35 3.72
N GLU A 33 21.87 -21.58 2.93
CA GLU A 33 22.00 -21.53 1.47
C GLU A 33 22.97 -20.43 1.00
N GLY A 34 23.23 -19.43 1.84
CA GLY A 34 24.07 -18.26 1.52
C GLY A 34 25.57 -18.53 1.47
N PHE A 35 26.03 -19.70 1.94
CA PHE A 35 27.47 -20.00 2.06
C PHE A 35 28.19 -20.18 0.71
N MET A 36 27.46 -20.45 -0.36
CA MET A 36 28.02 -20.69 -1.70
C MET A 36 27.79 -19.56 -2.72
N ARG A 37 27.01 -18.54 -2.39
CA ARG A 37 26.79 -17.36 -3.25
C ARG A 37 26.78 -16.11 -2.40
N ARG A 38 27.32 -15.01 -2.91
CA ARG A 38 27.13 -13.68 -2.31
C ARG A 38 25.62 -13.48 -2.19
N ALA A 39 25.08 -13.67 -0.98
CA ALA A 39 23.66 -13.52 -0.74
C ALA A 39 23.25 -12.08 -1.14
N PRO A 40 22.15 -11.91 -1.88
CA PRO A 40 21.62 -10.58 -2.13
C PRO A 40 21.29 -9.91 -0.80
N ASP A 41 21.42 -8.59 -0.75
CA ASP A 41 21.06 -7.82 0.43
C ASP A 41 19.61 -8.15 0.83
N ALA A 42 19.39 -8.42 2.12
CA ALA A 42 18.08 -8.80 2.65
C ALA A 42 17.02 -7.70 2.51
N ALA A 43 17.45 -6.46 2.35
CA ALA A 43 16.62 -5.32 1.98
C ALA A 43 17.42 -4.32 1.13
N VAL A 44 16.76 -3.75 0.13
CA VAL A 44 17.37 -2.83 -0.86
C VAL A 44 16.52 -1.58 -0.96
N THR A 45 17.17 -0.41 -0.94
CA THR A 45 16.53 0.85 -1.33
C THR A 45 16.43 0.90 -2.84
N GLU A 46 15.26 0.67 -3.37
CA GLU A 46 14.98 0.70 -4.81
C GLU A 46 14.93 2.14 -5.35
N GLU A 47 14.42 3.05 -4.52
CA GLU A 47 14.46 4.48 -4.75
C GLU A 47 14.54 5.22 -3.40
N PRO A 48 15.50 6.13 -3.22
CA PRO A 48 15.57 6.98 -2.03
C PRO A 48 14.42 8.00 -1.99
N LEU A 49 14.23 8.65 -0.84
CA LEU A 49 13.19 9.66 -0.65
C LEU A 49 13.29 10.77 -1.72
N THR A 50 12.23 10.92 -2.50
CA THR A 50 12.14 11.89 -3.58
C THR A 50 10.73 12.47 -3.72
N ALA A 51 10.62 13.70 -4.21
CA ALA A 51 9.38 14.32 -4.66
C ALA A 51 9.09 14.02 -6.15
N ASP A 52 10.03 13.40 -6.87
CA ASP A 52 9.83 12.97 -8.25
C ASP A 52 9.15 11.59 -8.27
N TYR A 53 7.84 11.59 -8.34
CA TYR A 53 7.04 10.36 -8.33
C TYR A 53 7.21 9.50 -9.59
N GLY A 54 7.72 10.07 -10.68
CA GLY A 54 8.11 9.28 -11.85
C GLY A 54 9.21 8.26 -11.54
N ARG A 55 10.19 8.63 -10.69
CA ARG A 55 11.25 7.74 -10.22
C ARG A 55 10.70 6.62 -9.33
N ILE A 56 9.67 6.91 -8.52
CA ILE A 56 8.98 5.90 -7.71
C ILE A 56 8.25 4.90 -8.62
N GLU A 57 7.53 5.39 -9.63
CA GLU A 57 6.87 4.51 -10.61
C GLU A 57 7.88 3.60 -11.32
N ASP A 58 9.05 4.12 -11.70
CA ASP A 58 10.12 3.35 -12.31
C ASP A 58 10.70 2.29 -11.35
N ALA A 59 10.83 2.61 -10.07
CA ALA A 59 11.26 1.65 -9.04
C ALA A 59 10.25 0.52 -8.88
N LEU A 60 8.96 0.85 -8.78
CA LEU A 60 7.88 -0.15 -8.73
C LEU A 60 7.87 -1.03 -9.98
N ASN A 61 8.12 -0.46 -11.17
CA ASN A 61 8.26 -1.20 -12.42
C ASN A 61 9.46 -2.15 -12.41
N ARG A 62 10.60 -1.75 -11.81
CA ARG A 62 11.78 -2.62 -11.65
C ARG A 62 11.49 -3.81 -10.75
N ILE A 63 10.83 -3.57 -9.60
CA ILE A 63 10.40 -4.62 -8.67
C ILE A 63 9.46 -5.59 -9.37
N PHE A 64 8.45 -5.07 -10.08
CA PHE A 64 7.48 -5.87 -10.83
C PHE A 64 8.15 -6.82 -11.82
N ARG A 65 9.09 -6.31 -12.63
CA ARG A 65 9.81 -7.11 -13.64
C ARG A 65 10.74 -8.15 -13.02
N ARG A 66 11.32 -7.86 -11.86
CA ARG A 66 12.20 -8.79 -11.15
C ARG A 66 11.41 -9.96 -10.55
N GLY A 67 10.18 -9.72 -10.13
CA GLY A 67 9.32 -10.69 -9.47
C GLY A 67 9.76 -11.02 -8.03
N PRO A 68 8.97 -11.83 -7.30
CA PRO A 68 9.29 -12.28 -5.95
C PRO A 68 10.42 -13.31 -5.98
N SER A 69 11.28 -13.31 -4.96
CA SER A 69 12.36 -14.29 -4.81
C SER A 69 12.82 -14.40 -3.36
N GLY A 70 13.21 -15.61 -2.95
CA GLY A 70 13.79 -15.87 -1.62
C GLY A 70 12.76 -15.90 -0.48
N GLY A 71 13.28 -15.79 0.75
CA GLY A 71 12.48 -15.75 1.97
C GLY A 71 12.03 -14.33 2.33
N THR A 72 11.27 -14.24 3.42
CA THR A 72 10.66 -12.99 3.90
C THR A 72 11.44 -12.43 5.09
N HIS A 73 12.30 -11.43 4.86
CA HIS A 73 13.10 -10.79 5.91
C HIS A 73 12.52 -9.43 6.32
N MET A 74 11.35 -9.45 6.97
CA MET A 74 10.64 -8.24 7.40
C MET A 74 11.50 -7.28 8.22
N ALA A 75 12.27 -7.81 9.19
CA ALA A 75 13.13 -6.98 10.05
C ALA A 75 14.15 -6.17 9.25
N ALA A 76 14.74 -6.74 8.19
CA ALA A 76 15.67 -6.01 7.33
C ALA A 76 14.95 -4.91 6.53
N GLY A 77 13.71 -5.17 6.09
CA GLY A 77 12.87 -4.17 5.42
C GLY A 77 12.59 -2.96 6.30
N VAL A 78 12.17 -3.20 7.55
CA VAL A 78 11.92 -2.14 8.55
C VAL A 78 13.20 -1.38 8.88
N ASP A 79 14.31 -2.06 9.12
CA ASP A 79 15.59 -1.42 9.41
C ASP A 79 16.07 -0.55 8.24
N ARG A 80 15.92 -1.04 7.01
CA ARG A 80 16.32 -0.28 5.81
C ARG A 80 15.46 0.98 5.65
N ALA A 81 14.14 0.87 5.82
CA ALA A 81 13.25 2.02 5.80
C ALA A 81 13.60 3.03 6.90
N THR A 82 13.90 2.55 8.12
CA THR A 82 14.34 3.39 9.24
C THR A 82 15.64 4.14 8.90
N ILE A 83 16.62 3.47 8.29
CA ILE A 83 17.88 4.09 7.86
C ILE A 83 17.61 5.20 6.85
N GLU A 84 16.72 4.97 5.87
CA GLU A 84 16.39 5.98 4.85
C GLU A 84 15.66 7.18 5.45
N LEU A 85 14.66 6.96 6.28
CA LEU A 85 13.85 8.03 6.88
C LEU A 85 14.65 8.91 7.85
N LEU A 86 15.58 8.33 8.59
CA LEU A 86 16.41 9.06 9.56
C LEU A 86 17.73 9.58 8.98
N GLY A 87 18.05 9.29 7.72
CA GLY A 87 19.32 9.68 7.11
C GLY A 87 20.54 9.10 7.82
N LEU A 88 20.43 7.88 8.37
CA LEU A 88 21.52 7.24 9.09
C LEU A 88 22.64 6.81 8.17
N ARG A 89 23.79 6.42 8.75
CA ARG A 89 24.93 5.94 7.96
C ARG A 89 24.51 4.81 7.03
N GLY A 90 24.75 4.99 5.74
CA GLY A 90 24.33 4.07 4.68
C GLY A 90 22.99 4.39 4.06
N SER A 91 22.32 5.46 4.47
CA SER A 91 21.16 6.04 3.77
C SER A 91 21.56 6.61 2.42
N LEU A 92 20.69 6.47 1.44
CA LEU A 92 20.74 7.15 0.16
C LEU A 92 19.85 8.39 0.12
N SER A 93 19.04 8.57 1.16
CA SER A 93 18.05 9.65 1.30
C SER A 93 18.61 10.80 2.13
N GLN A 94 18.07 11.98 1.89
CA GLN A 94 18.23 13.13 2.79
C GLN A 94 17.03 13.17 3.73
N SER A 95 17.29 13.02 5.02
CA SER A 95 16.26 13.15 6.06
C SER A 95 15.92 14.61 6.29
N ASP A 96 14.68 14.84 6.71
CA ASP A 96 14.17 16.10 7.21
C ASP A 96 13.72 15.88 8.65
N ALA A 97 14.29 16.64 9.58
CA ALA A 97 14.03 16.47 11.01
C ALA A 97 12.59 16.84 11.37
N ASP A 98 12.06 17.85 10.69
CA ASP A 98 10.73 18.43 10.98
C ASP A 98 9.58 17.68 10.25
N SER A 99 9.92 16.70 9.39
CA SER A 99 8.90 15.92 8.70
C SER A 99 8.38 14.77 9.56
N GLU A 100 7.09 14.49 9.44
CA GLU A 100 6.51 13.25 9.92
C GLU A 100 7.04 12.06 9.10
N LYS A 101 7.32 10.94 9.78
CA LYS A 101 7.98 9.78 9.18
C LYS A 101 7.07 8.56 9.27
N VAL A 102 6.61 8.11 8.10
CA VAL A 102 5.66 7.01 8.00
C VAL A 102 6.21 5.90 7.11
N VAL A 103 6.01 4.66 7.52
CA VAL A 103 6.27 3.45 6.72
C VAL A 103 4.95 2.75 6.43
N LEU A 104 4.70 2.49 5.15
CA LEU A 104 3.65 1.59 4.71
C LEU A 104 4.27 0.24 4.41
N PHE A 105 4.01 -0.72 5.26
CA PHE A 105 4.62 -2.04 5.19
C PHE A 105 3.65 -3.07 4.61
N PHE A 106 3.97 -3.59 3.44
CA PHE A 106 3.16 -4.59 2.74
C PHE A 106 3.85 -5.95 2.77
N THR A 107 3.12 -7.00 3.13
CA THR A 107 3.61 -8.37 3.09
C THR A 107 2.51 -9.35 2.74
N ASP A 108 2.85 -10.39 1.98
CA ASP A 108 1.97 -11.51 1.60
C ASP A 108 2.31 -12.80 2.35
N GLY A 109 3.24 -12.76 3.30
CA GLY A 109 3.66 -13.92 4.08
C GLY A 109 4.10 -13.58 5.49
N GLN A 110 4.53 -14.60 6.21
CA GLN A 110 5.11 -14.51 7.55
C GLN A 110 6.63 -14.31 7.49
N PRO A 111 7.28 -13.78 8.54
CA PRO A 111 8.72 -13.64 8.57
C PRO A 111 9.40 -15.02 8.62
N THR A 112 10.17 -15.36 7.59
CA THR A 112 10.94 -16.62 7.50
C THR A 112 12.41 -16.44 7.83
N LEU A 113 12.88 -15.20 7.94
CA LEU A 113 14.27 -14.81 8.20
C LEU A 113 14.32 -13.77 9.35
N PRO A 114 15.49 -13.60 10.02
CA PRO A 114 16.82 -14.09 9.68
C PRO A 114 17.18 -15.51 10.16
N TYR A 115 16.33 -16.16 10.94
CA TYR A 115 16.67 -17.43 11.57
C TYR A 115 16.02 -18.61 10.84
N SER A 116 16.82 -19.58 10.42
CA SER A 116 16.32 -20.86 9.91
C SER A 116 15.64 -21.66 11.03
N GLY A 117 14.42 -22.13 10.79
CA GLY A 117 13.73 -23.11 11.64
C GLY A 117 12.89 -22.57 12.80
N GLY A 118 12.62 -21.27 12.90
CA GLY A 118 11.79 -20.76 13.99
C GLY A 118 11.01 -19.49 13.67
N SER A 119 9.68 -19.57 13.60
CA SER A 119 8.83 -18.38 13.44
C SER A 119 8.97 -17.38 14.58
N ARG A 120 9.12 -17.85 15.84
CA ARG A 120 9.21 -16.98 17.01
C ARG A 120 10.44 -16.06 16.99
N GLY A 121 11.63 -16.58 16.70
CA GLY A 121 12.84 -15.76 16.60
C GLY A 121 12.77 -14.71 15.49
N ASN A 122 12.12 -15.05 14.38
CA ASN A 122 11.90 -14.13 13.28
C ASN A 122 10.91 -13.02 13.65
N VAL A 123 9.82 -13.36 14.33
CA VAL A 123 8.88 -12.37 14.89
C VAL A 123 9.61 -11.43 15.86
N GLU A 124 10.38 -11.95 16.81
CA GLU A 124 11.17 -11.14 17.74
C GLU A 124 12.16 -10.20 17.03
N ALA A 125 12.74 -10.62 15.90
CA ALA A 125 13.60 -9.76 15.09
C ALA A 125 12.81 -8.58 14.46
N VAL A 126 11.60 -8.83 13.98
CA VAL A 126 10.71 -7.79 13.47
C VAL A 126 10.34 -6.79 14.57
N LEU A 127 9.98 -7.29 15.75
CA LEU A 127 9.59 -6.44 16.88
C LEU A 127 10.75 -5.56 17.36
N ARG A 128 12.00 -6.09 17.39
CA ARG A 128 13.19 -5.28 17.67
C ARG A 128 13.44 -4.20 16.61
N ALA A 129 13.14 -4.48 15.32
CA ALA A 129 13.22 -3.49 14.26
C ALA A 129 12.15 -2.40 14.44
N ALA A 130 10.91 -2.78 14.76
CA ALA A 130 9.84 -1.85 15.10
C ALA A 130 10.18 -0.96 16.30
N ASP A 131 10.76 -1.52 17.37
CA ASP A 131 11.22 -0.74 18.52
C ASP A 131 12.33 0.27 18.16
N ARG A 132 13.17 -0.02 17.16
CA ARG A 132 14.15 0.95 16.61
C ARG A 132 13.46 2.06 15.84
N ALA A 133 12.51 1.71 14.97
CA ALA A 133 11.70 2.67 14.22
C ALA A 133 10.95 3.62 15.16
N ARG A 134 10.28 3.10 16.18
CA ARG A 134 9.60 3.89 17.21
C ARG A 134 10.51 4.89 17.91
N ARG A 135 11.74 4.49 18.27
CA ARG A 135 12.72 5.43 18.88
C ARG A 135 13.14 6.55 17.94
N GLY A 136 12.95 6.38 16.63
CA GLY A 136 13.14 7.40 15.61
C GLY A 136 11.85 8.13 15.25
N GLU A 137 10.80 7.99 16.05
CA GLU A 137 9.48 8.62 15.82
C GLU A 137 8.91 8.25 14.46
N ILE A 138 9.06 6.99 14.04
CA ILE A 138 8.55 6.45 12.78
C ILE A 138 7.30 5.64 13.07
N THR A 139 6.18 6.02 12.47
CA THR A 139 4.92 5.27 12.47
C THR A 139 4.93 4.21 11.36
N ILE A 140 4.53 2.97 11.67
CA ILE A 140 4.46 1.88 10.69
C ILE A 140 3.03 1.40 10.56
N HIS A 141 2.38 1.69 9.42
CA HIS A 141 1.13 1.04 9.04
C HIS A 141 1.44 -0.25 8.29
N SER A 142 0.89 -1.36 8.74
CA SER A 142 1.17 -2.68 8.17
C SER A 142 -0.05 -3.30 7.49
N PHE A 143 0.18 -3.90 6.33
CA PHE A 143 -0.82 -4.53 5.49
C PHE A 143 -0.45 -5.99 5.27
N ALA A 144 -1.28 -6.91 5.79
CA ALA A 144 -1.12 -8.34 5.58
C ALA A 144 -2.04 -8.81 4.45
N LEU A 145 -1.45 -9.33 3.37
CA LEU A 145 -2.13 -9.61 2.11
C LEU A 145 -2.29 -11.11 1.90
N GLY A 146 -3.53 -11.55 1.76
CA GLY A 146 -3.84 -12.94 1.46
C GLY A 146 -3.76 -13.90 2.65
N PRO A 147 -4.08 -15.18 2.44
CA PRO A 147 -4.23 -16.15 3.52
C PRO A 147 -2.93 -16.39 4.29
N ASP A 148 -1.79 -16.52 3.62
CA ASP A 148 -0.51 -16.89 4.25
C ASP A 148 -0.03 -15.82 5.26
N ALA A 149 -0.25 -14.55 4.96
CA ALA A 149 0.05 -13.44 5.87
C ALA A 149 -0.95 -13.39 7.05
N LEU A 150 -2.19 -13.85 6.84
CA LEU A 150 -3.26 -13.80 7.84
C LEU A 150 -3.30 -15.02 8.75
N GLU A 151 -2.65 -16.14 8.41
CA GLU A 151 -2.54 -17.31 9.28
C GLU A 151 -1.72 -17.05 10.55
N GLY A 152 -0.76 -16.10 10.50
CA GLY A 152 0.07 -15.73 11.65
C GLY A 152 0.47 -14.25 11.65
N PRO A 153 -0.48 -13.32 11.76
CA PRO A 153 -0.25 -11.89 11.57
C PRO A 153 0.48 -11.21 12.76
N MET A 154 0.92 -11.97 13.77
CA MET A 154 1.49 -11.41 15.00
C MET A 154 2.62 -10.40 14.74
N ALA A 155 3.52 -10.67 13.80
CA ALA A 155 4.62 -9.77 13.50
C ALA A 155 4.14 -8.42 12.97
N THR A 156 3.14 -8.42 12.07
CA THR A 156 2.57 -7.20 11.46
C THR A 156 1.66 -6.45 12.42
N VAL A 157 0.83 -7.16 13.20
CA VAL A 157 -0.02 -6.56 14.24
C VAL A 157 0.81 -5.86 15.30
N GLU A 158 1.77 -6.57 15.88
CA GLU A 158 2.63 -6.02 16.93
C GLU A 158 3.56 -4.91 16.43
N MET A 159 4.06 -5.03 15.20
CA MET A 159 4.88 -3.99 14.58
C MET A 159 4.11 -2.67 14.46
N ALA A 160 2.89 -2.70 13.94
CA ALA A 160 2.02 -1.53 13.84
C ALA A 160 1.70 -0.98 15.24
N GLY A 161 1.22 -1.81 16.16
CA GLY A 161 0.85 -1.38 17.51
C GLY A 161 2.02 -0.78 18.31
N ARG A 162 3.26 -1.23 18.11
CA ARG A 162 4.44 -0.66 18.79
C ARG A 162 4.87 0.68 18.26
N THR A 163 4.48 1.03 17.06
CA THR A 163 4.87 2.27 16.38
C THR A 163 3.70 3.22 16.21
N ASP A 164 2.63 3.04 17.00
CA ASP A 164 1.40 3.85 16.96
C ASP A 164 0.74 3.88 15.57
N GLY A 165 1.00 2.84 14.77
CA GLY A 165 0.42 2.65 13.45
C GLY A 165 -0.76 1.69 13.43
N GLN A 166 -1.36 1.53 12.28
CA GLN A 166 -2.54 0.68 12.06
C GLN A 166 -2.18 -0.62 11.36
N PHE A 167 -2.72 -1.74 11.85
CA PHE A 167 -2.70 -3.02 11.14
C PHE A 167 -3.95 -3.18 10.29
N THR A 168 -3.79 -3.51 9.01
CA THR A 168 -4.88 -3.70 8.08
C THR A 168 -4.81 -5.09 7.42
N PRO A 169 -5.72 -6.00 7.76
CA PRO A 169 -5.83 -7.29 7.09
C PRO A 169 -6.53 -7.15 5.74
N VAL A 170 -5.94 -7.69 4.68
CA VAL A 170 -6.48 -7.69 3.32
C VAL A 170 -6.61 -9.12 2.83
N ARG A 171 -7.82 -9.68 2.87
CA ARG A 171 -8.07 -11.08 2.48
C ARG A 171 -7.86 -11.30 1.00
N ASN A 172 -8.44 -10.42 0.20
CA ASN A 172 -8.30 -10.45 -1.25
C ASN A 172 -7.36 -9.35 -1.70
N PRO A 173 -6.17 -9.67 -2.22
CA PRO A 173 -5.23 -8.67 -2.67
C PRO A 173 -5.78 -7.63 -3.66
N GLY A 174 -6.85 -7.96 -4.39
CA GLY A 174 -7.54 -7.02 -5.29
C GLY A 174 -8.27 -5.89 -4.58
N GLU A 175 -8.62 -6.04 -3.29
CA GLU A 175 -9.26 -5.02 -2.46
C GLU A 175 -8.27 -4.00 -1.89
N LEU A 176 -6.96 -4.27 -2.02
CA LEU A 176 -5.91 -3.43 -1.44
C LEU A 176 -5.99 -1.98 -1.91
N VAL A 177 -6.39 -1.75 -3.16
CA VAL A 177 -6.55 -0.39 -3.71
C VAL A 177 -7.63 0.38 -2.94
N GLN A 178 -8.77 -0.25 -2.63
CA GLN A 178 -9.86 0.37 -1.86
C GLN A 178 -9.46 0.60 -0.39
N VAL A 179 -8.71 -0.33 0.17
CA VAL A 179 -8.21 -0.23 1.54
C VAL A 179 -7.23 0.93 1.70
N VAL A 180 -6.34 1.10 0.71
CA VAL A 180 -5.34 2.17 0.72
C VAL A 180 -5.97 3.56 0.53
N GLU A 181 -7.11 3.68 -0.15
CA GLU A 181 -7.87 4.94 -0.28
C GLU A 181 -8.36 5.49 1.07
N VAL A 182 -8.54 4.64 2.07
CA VAL A 182 -9.05 5.01 3.40
C VAL A 182 -7.91 5.30 4.39
N VAL A 183 -6.69 4.88 4.06
CA VAL A 183 -5.53 5.09 4.95
C VAL A 183 -5.13 6.56 4.96
N ARG A 184 -5.06 7.12 6.14
CA ARG A 184 -4.55 8.48 6.40
C ARG A 184 -3.28 8.38 7.23
N PHE A 185 -2.34 9.26 6.97
CA PHE A 185 -1.04 9.32 7.67
C PHE A 185 -1.00 10.48 8.65
N THR A 186 -2.04 11.29 8.67
CA THR A 186 -2.16 12.45 9.53
C THR A 186 -3.30 12.25 10.52
N ASP A 187 -3.16 12.80 11.71
CA ASP A 187 -4.17 12.77 12.75
C ASP A 187 -5.40 13.64 12.43
N VAL A 188 -5.58 14.07 11.18
CA VAL A 188 -6.70 14.93 10.78
C VAL A 188 -7.96 14.09 10.60
N GLU A 189 -8.92 14.27 11.49
CA GLU A 189 -10.24 13.65 11.42
C GLU A 189 -11.18 14.41 10.48
N THR A 190 -11.22 15.72 10.61
CA THR A 190 -12.17 16.57 9.87
C THR A 190 -11.49 17.83 9.36
N LEU A 191 -11.80 18.20 8.12
CA LEU A 191 -11.43 19.46 7.51
C LEU A 191 -12.71 20.20 7.08
N ARG A 192 -12.86 21.44 7.54
CA ARG A 192 -13.95 22.34 7.16
C ARG A 192 -13.39 23.61 6.53
N VAL A 193 -13.94 23.99 5.41
CA VAL A 193 -13.54 25.21 4.69
C VAL A 193 -14.78 26.08 4.46
N GLN A 194 -14.74 27.32 4.92
CA GLN A 194 -15.86 28.23 4.85
C GLN A 194 -15.42 29.63 4.39
N ASN A 195 -16.19 30.22 3.49
CA ASN A 195 -16.04 31.63 3.15
C ASN A 195 -16.85 32.49 4.15
N LEU A 196 -16.15 33.18 5.06
CA LEU A 196 -16.77 34.02 6.08
C LEU A 196 -17.44 35.28 5.49
N THR A 197 -16.96 35.75 4.32
CA THR A 197 -17.49 36.99 3.69
C THR A 197 -18.92 36.82 3.21
N ASN A 198 -19.25 35.67 2.67
CA ASN A 198 -20.61 35.38 2.18
C ASN A 198 -21.30 34.25 2.95
N ASN A 199 -20.65 33.75 4.01
CA ASN A 199 -21.14 32.68 4.89
C ASN A 199 -21.52 31.39 4.16
N THR A 200 -20.70 30.99 3.15
CA THR A 200 -20.91 29.77 2.40
C THR A 200 -19.85 28.72 2.74
N GLU A 201 -20.27 27.47 2.90
CA GLU A 201 -19.32 26.34 3.02
C GLU A 201 -18.76 25.99 1.65
N ALA A 202 -17.54 25.44 1.65
CA ALA A 202 -16.92 24.92 0.44
C ALA A 202 -17.60 23.63 -0.03
N ASP A 203 -17.73 23.51 -1.34
CA ASP A 203 -18.13 22.25 -1.98
C ASP A 203 -16.92 21.37 -2.26
N HIS A 204 -17.15 20.06 -2.36
CA HIS A 204 -16.13 19.07 -2.76
C HIS A 204 -14.82 19.17 -1.97
N VAL A 205 -14.92 19.29 -0.64
CA VAL A 205 -13.74 19.23 0.23
C VAL A 205 -13.17 17.82 0.17
N GLN A 206 -11.95 17.68 -0.34
CA GLN A 206 -11.21 16.43 -0.41
C GLN A 206 -9.94 16.53 0.41
N LEU A 207 -9.82 15.68 1.42
CA LEU A 207 -8.62 15.52 2.24
C LEU A 207 -7.85 14.30 1.76
N ASN A 208 -6.58 14.47 1.44
CA ASN A 208 -5.68 13.41 1.01
C ASN A 208 -5.03 12.72 2.21
N ALA A 209 -4.39 11.56 1.95
CA ALA A 209 -3.77 10.75 2.98
C ALA A 209 -2.62 11.46 3.73
N ASP A 210 -1.93 12.37 3.07
CA ASP A 210 -0.81 13.17 3.58
C ASP A 210 -1.24 14.50 4.23
N GLY A 211 -2.55 14.72 4.44
CA GLY A 211 -3.10 15.95 4.99
C GLY A 211 -3.22 17.10 4.00
N SER A 212 -2.73 16.96 2.77
CA SER A 212 -3.02 17.93 1.72
C SER A 212 -4.51 17.90 1.35
N TRP A 213 -5.06 19.04 0.95
CA TRP A 213 -6.49 19.13 0.68
C TRP A 213 -6.82 20.02 -0.50
N THR A 214 -7.99 19.81 -1.05
CA THR A 214 -8.59 20.64 -2.09
C THR A 214 -10.06 20.91 -1.76
N ALA A 215 -10.54 22.09 -2.09
CA ALA A 215 -11.92 22.48 -1.91
C ALA A 215 -12.36 23.47 -2.98
N LEU A 216 -13.65 23.51 -3.29
CA LEU A 216 -14.26 24.51 -4.15
C LEU A 216 -15.02 25.51 -3.27
N VAL A 217 -14.56 26.75 -3.23
CA VAL A 217 -15.14 27.79 -2.38
C VAL A 217 -15.84 28.82 -3.25
N PRO A 218 -17.16 29.06 -3.08
CA PRO A 218 -17.86 30.14 -3.74
C PRO A 218 -17.34 31.50 -3.27
N LEU A 219 -16.90 32.35 -4.18
CA LEU A 219 -16.35 33.67 -3.86
C LEU A 219 -17.36 34.78 -4.19
N ALA A 220 -17.50 35.77 -3.27
CA ALA A 220 -18.13 37.05 -3.55
C ALA A 220 -17.16 37.93 -4.36
N ILE A 221 -17.71 38.92 -5.07
CA ILE A 221 -16.89 39.94 -5.76
C ILE A 221 -16.14 40.78 -4.68
N GLY A 222 -14.84 40.97 -4.88
CA GLY A 222 -13.97 41.69 -3.94
C GLY A 222 -13.15 40.78 -3.06
N ILE A 223 -12.86 41.21 -1.87
CA ILE A 223 -12.04 40.46 -0.90
C ILE A 223 -12.92 39.43 -0.18
N ASN A 224 -12.42 38.19 -0.12
CA ASN A 224 -13.05 37.10 0.60
C ASN A 224 -12.10 36.58 1.68
N GLU A 225 -12.63 36.38 2.88
CA GLU A 225 -11.95 35.74 3.99
C GLU A 225 -12.41 34.26 4.09
N ILE A 226 -11.48 33.37 3.90
CA ILE A 226 -11.74 31.91 3.94
C ILE A 226 -11.18 31.36 5.24
N GLU A 227 -12.01 30.74 6.04
CA GLU A 227 -11.61 29.99 7.23
C GLU A 227 -11.39 28.54 6.90
N VAL A 228 -10.27 27.99 7.31
CA VAL A 228 -9.94 26.57 7.24
C VAL A 228 -9.83 26.05 8.67
N LEU A 229 -10.78 25.22 9.08
CA LEU A 229 -10.80 24.56 10.38
C LEU A 229 -10.41 23.10 10.23
N VAL A 230 -9.39 22.67 10.97
CA VAL A 230 -8.92 21.30 11.07
C VAL A 230 -9.22 20.76 12.45
N ILE A 231 -9.77 19.56 12.53
CA ILE A 231 -10.01 18.84 13.79
C ILE A 231 -9.21 17.55 13.73
N ALA A 232 -8.34 17.35 14.72
CA ALA A 232 -7.56 16.13 14.87
C ALA A 232 -8.35 15.03 15.61
N GLU A 233 -7.95 13.76 15.45
CA GLU A 233 -8.59 12.60 16.11
C GLU A 233 -8.61 12.71 17.64
N ASP A 234 -7.65 13.40 18.24
CA ASP A 234 -7.60 13.68 19.69
C ASP A 234 -8.46 14.88 20.12
N GLY A 235 -9.20 15.49 19.20
CA GLY A 235 -10.07 16.63 19.43
C GLY A 235 -9.36 17.99 19.44
N ARG A 236 -8.05 18.04 19.20
CA ARG A 236 -7.34 19.33 18.98
C ARG A 236 -7.84 19.99 17.70
N THR A 237 -7.94 21.31 17.73
CA THR A 237 -8.37 22.11 16.58
C THR A 237 -7.31 23.12 16.20
N ALA A 238 -7.18 23.33 14.88
CA ALA A 238 -6.39 24.41 14.32
C ALA A 238 -7.23 25.20 13.31
N THR A 239 -7.09 26.51 13.29
CA THR A 239 -7.81 27.38 12.36
C THR A 239 -6.82 28.26 11.62
N GLU A 240 -6.98 28.36 10.31
CA GLU A 240 -6.21 29.25 9.45
C GLU A 240 -7.15 30.12 8.62
N HIS A 241 -6.76 31.40 8.40
CA HIS A 241 -7.50 32.35 7.60
C HIS A 241 -6.74 32.67 6.31
N ILE A 242 -7.39 32.49 5.16
CA ILE A 242 -6.84 32.77 3.83
C ILE A 242 -7.64 33.91 3.20
N THR A 243 -6.95 34.98 2.78
CA THR A 243 -7.59 36.07 2.07
C THR A 243 -7.48 35.87 0.56
N LEU A 244 -8.62 35.82 -0.14
CA LEU A 244 -8.70 35.69 -1.59
C LEU A 244 -9.40 36.92 -2.17
N GLN A 245 -8.89 37.44 -3.30
CA GLN A 245 -9.52 38.53 -4.05
C GLN A 245 -10.15 37.97 -5.33
N HIS A 246 -11.44 38.23 -5.52
CA HIS A 246 -12.19 37.89 -6.74
C HIS A 246 -12.58 39.15 -7.49
N ALA A 247 -11.99 39.37 -8.67
CA ALA A 247 -12.35 40.44 -9.60
C ALA A 247 -12.97 39.84 -10.86
N PRO A 248 -14.31 39.97 -11.06
CA PRO A 248 -14.94 39.45 -12.25
C PRO A 248 -14.49 40.25 -13.49
N GLY A 249 -13.97 39.55 -14.48
CA GLY A 249 -13.53 40.14 -15.75
C GLY A 249 -12.02 40.32 -15.92
N GLU A 250 -11.23 40.27 -14.89
CA GLU A 250 -9.79 40.12 -15.02
C GLU A 250 -9.46 38.63 -15.19
N ILE A 251 -9.35 38.21 -16.44
CA ILE A 251 -8.66 36.94 -16.76
C ILE A 251 -7.20 37.25 -16.49
N ASP A 252 -6.64 36.69 -15.42
CA ASP A 252 -5.20 36.80 -15.13
C ASP A 252 -4.41 36.37 -16.40
N PRO A 253 -3.74 37.29 -17.10
CA PRO A 253 -2.97 36.96 -18.28
C PRO A 253 -1.77 36.06 -17.98
N ALA A 254 -1.49 35.79 -16.70
CA ALA A 254 -0.37 34.96 -16.26
C ALA A 254 -0.52 33.47 -16.54
N VAL A 255 -1.73 32.98 -16.87
CA VAL A 255 -1.91 31.59 -17.31
C VAL A 255 -2.38 31.58 -18.77
N PRO A 256 -1.47 31.42 -19.74
CA PRO A 256 -1.83 31.30 -21.16
C PRO A 256 -2.85 30.17 -21.37
N ARG A 257 -3.92 30.44 -22.13
CA ARG A 257 -4.96 29.43 -22.45
C ARG A 257 -4.37 28.13 -23.02
N GLU A 258 -3.22 28.23 -23.67
CA GLU A 258 -2.44 27.10 -24.21
C GLU A 258 -1.92 26.18 -23.09
N LEU A 259 -1.45 26.72 -21.97
CA LEU A 259 -1.00 25.93 -20.82
C LEU A 259 -2.17 25.21 -20.13
N VAL A 260 -3.32 25.86 -19.99
CA VAL A 260 -4.54 25.22 -19.47
C VAL A 260 -4.98 24.10 -20.39
N THR A 261 -4.95 24.32 -21.70
CA THR A 261 -5.30 23.30 -22.69
C THR A 261 -4.31 22.14 -22.70
N GLN A 262 -3.01 22.42 -22.57
CA GLN A 262 -1.99 21.37 -22.45
C GLN A 262 -2.15 20.54 -21.17
N ARG A 263 -2.41 21.21 -20.03
CA ARG A 263 -2.68 20.56 -18.75
C ARG A 263 -3.93 19.66 -18.83
N ASN A 264 -5.02 20.14 -19.40
CA ASN A 264 -6.23 19.35 -19.56
C ASN A 264 -6.02 18.14 -20.49
N ARG A 265 -5.26 18.27 -21.56
CA ARG A 265 -4.90 17.15 -22.45
C ARG A 265 -3.99 16.12 -21.75
N LEU A 266 -3.10 16.56 -20.85
CA LEU A 266 -2.28 15.68 -20.03
C LEU A 266 -3.13 14.91 -19.01
N LEU A 267 -4.07 15.60 -18.35
CA LEU A 267 -5.02 15.00 -17.42
C LEU A 267 -5.93 13.98 -18.11
N GLU A 268 -6.48 14.32 -19.29
CA GLU A 268 -7.30 13.40 -20.08
C GLU A 268 -6.51 12.15 -20.50
N ARG A 269 -5.25 12.30 -20.96
CA ARG A 269 -4.38 11.16 -21.26
C ARG A 269 -4.15 10.29 -20.03
N LYS A 270 -3.82 10.91 -18.90
CA LYS A 270 -3.57 10.20 -17.64
C LYS A 270 -4.81 9.45 -17.15
N LEU A 271 -5.99 10.05 -17.25
CA LEU A 271 -7.28 9.40 -16.96
C LEU A 271 -7.57 8.22 -17.90
N LEU A 272 -7.20 8.35 -19.17
CA LEU A 272 -7.40 7.29 -20.15
C LEU A 272 -6.45 6.11 -19.93
N GLU A 273 -5.21 6.38 -19.51
CA GLU A 273 -4.22 5.37 -19.11
C GLU A 273 -4.67 4.64 -17.82
N LEU A 274 -5.15 5.37 -16.82
CA LEU A 274 -5.70 4.80 -15.59
C LEU A 274 -6.91 3.89 -15.86
N ARG A 275 -7.84 4.33 -16.72
CA ARG A 275 -8.99 3.50 -17.15
C ARG A 275 -8.55 2.25 -17.88
N ARG A 276 -7.55 2.33 -18.76
CA ARG A 276 -6.99 1.17 -19.47
C ARG A 276 -6.28 0.21 -18.52
N GLY A 277 -5.49 0.74 -17.57
CA GLY A 277 -4.84 -0.05 -16.52
C GLY A 277 -5.85 -0.80 -15.65
N ARG A 278 -6.93 -0.13 -15.23
CA ARG A 278 -8.02 -0.74 -14.46
C ARG A 278 -8.69 -1.88 -15.23
N ILE A 279 -9.05 -1.67 -16.50
CA ILE A 279 -9.68 -2.70 -17.34
C ILE A 279 -8.73 -3.88 -17.57
N ALA A 280 -7.42 -3.63 -17.73
CA ALA A 280 -6.43 -4.70 -17.88
C ALA A 280 -6.31 -5.53 -16.60
N SER A 281 -6.24 -4.88 -15.43
CA SER A 281 -6.19 -5.53 -14.12
C SER A 281 -7.45 -6.35 -13.82
N GLU A 282 -8.64 -5.83 -14.13
CA GLU A 282 -9.91 -6.56 -13.97
C GLU A 282 -9.97 -7.81 -14.89
N ARG A 283 -9.40 -7.73 -16.09
CA ARG A 283 -9.30 -8.89 -17.01
C ARG A 283 -8.32 -9.94 -16.51
N GLU A 284 -7.13 -9.52 -16.04
CA GLU A 284 -6.15 -10.45 -15.46
C GLU A 284 -6.72 -11.16 -14.22
N ALA A 285 -7.34 -10.42 -13.30
CA ALA A 285 -7.99 -11.00 -12.12
C ALA A 285 -9.11 -11.98 -12.51
N ALA A 286 -9.90 -11.67 -13.52
CA ALA A 286 -10.95 -12.56 -14.03
C ALA A 286 -10.38 -13.82 -14.72
N GLU A 287 -9.23 -13.70 -15.40
CA GLU A 287 -8.55 -14.85 -16.01
C GLU A 287 -7.90 -15.76 -14.96
N GLU A 288 -7.30 -15.18 -13.92
CA GLU A 288 -6.75 -15.95 -12.79
C GLU A 288 -7.85 -16.69 -12.04
N ALA A 289 -8.94 -16.02 -11.69
CA ALA A 289 -10.10 -16.66 -11.06
C ALA A 289 -10.69 -17.80 -11.91
N ARG A 290 -10.71 -17.64 -13.24
CA ARG A 290 -11.13 -18.71 -14.16
C ARG A 290 -10.14 -19.88 -14.19
N LYS A 291 -8.85 -19.64 -14.07
CA LYS A 291 -7.83 -20.70 -14.00
C LYS A 291 -7.94 -21.47 -12.69
N GLU A 292 -8.10 -20.77 -11.56
CA GLU A 292 -8.30 -21.39 -10.26
C GLU A 292 -9.56 -22.25 -10.23
N LEU A 293 -10.68 -21.74 -10.74
CA LEU A 293 -11.93 -22.48 -10.82
C LEU A 293 -11.80 -23.73 -11.70
N LYS A 294 -11.05 -23.66 -12.81
CA LYS A 294 -10.79 -24.84 -13.64
C LYS A 294 -9.97 -25.91 -12.91
N ILE A 295 -8.97 -25.50 -12.15
CA ILE A 295 -8.14 -26.41 -11.35
C ILE A 295 -8.99 -27.06 -10.26
N GLU A 296 -9.84 -26.30 -9.59
CA GLU A 296 -10.75 -26.82 -8.56
C GLU A 296 -11.74 -27.84 -9.13
N ILE A 297 -12.38 -27.53 -10.27
CA ILE A 297 -13.26 -28.48 -10.98
C ILE A 297 -12.52 -29.74 -11.40
N GLN A 298 -11.26 -29.62 -11.84
CA GLN A 298 -10.45 -30.82 -12.20
C GLN A 298 -10.13 -31.66 -10.97
N ARG A 299 -9.79 -31.06 -9.84
CA ARG A 299 -9.56 -31.75 -8.57
C ARG A 299 -10.81 -32.47 -8.07
N GLU A 300 -11.96 -31.79 -8.10
CA GLU A 300 -13.24 -32.40 -7.70
C GLU A 300 -13.61 -33.59 -8.60
N ARG A 301 -13.40 -33.47 -9.92
CA ARG A 301 -13.64 -34.56 -10.86
C ARG A 301 -12.71 -35.75 -10.62
N ALA A 302 -11.44 -35.49 -10.34
CA ALA A 302 -10.47 -36.54 -10.01
C ALA A 302 -10.84 -37.24 -8.70
N ALA A 303 -11.19 -36.50 -7.65
CA ALA A 303 -11.64 -37.05 -6.39
C ALA A 303 -12.96 -37.80 -6.49
N ALA A 304 -13.88 -37.37 -7.36
CA ALA A 304 -15.11 -38.09 -7.64
C ALA A 304 -14.86 -39.41 -8.40
N ALA A 305 -13.92 -39.40 -9.34
CA ALA A 305 -13.51 -40.60 -10.07
C ALA A 305 -12.85 -41.63 -9.16
N GLU A 306 -11.95 -41.21 -8.27
CA GLU A 306 -11.34 -42.08 -7.25
C GLU A 306 -12.36 -42.69 -6.30
N ARG A 307 -13.33 -41.93 -5.82
CA ARG A 307 -14.42 -42.44 -4.97
C ARG A 307 -15.29 -43.46 -5.72
N ALA A 308 -15.60 -43.21 -6.99
CA ALA A 308 -16.36 -44.13 -7.82
C ALA A 308 -15.60 -45.43 -8.08
N GLU A 309 -14.27 -45.37 -8.25
CA GLU A 309 -13.44 -46.56 -8.41
C GLU A 309 -13.31 -47.35 -7.10
N GLN A 310 -13.19 -46.70 -5.96
CA GLN A 310 -13.22 -47.37 -4.65
C GLN A 310 -14.55 -48.06 -4.39
N GLN A 311 -15.68 -47.39 -4.65
CA GLN A 311 -17.00 -48.01 -4.52
C GLN A 311 -17.19 -49.23 -5.45
N ARG A 312 -16.67 -49.18 -6.68
CA ARG A 312 -16.67 -50.34 -7.56
C ARG A 312 -15.85 -51.50 -7.00
N LYS A 313 -14.66 -51.25 -6.48
CA LYS A 313 -13.82 -52.27 -5.85
C LYS A 313 -14.49 -52.91 -4.63
N GLU A 314 -15.17 -52.09 -3.81
CA GLU A 314 -15.92 -52.58 -2.66
C GLU A 314 -17.12 -53.46 -3.07
N LEU A 315 -17.83 -53.07 -4.12
CA LEU A 315 -18.95 -53.86 -4.68
C LEU A 315 -18.46 -55.19 -5.31
N ASP A 316 -17.35 -55.17 -6.05
CA ASP A 316 -16.77 -56.39 -6.62
C ASP A 316 -16.28 -57.38 -5.54
N ILE A 317 -15.76 -56.87 -4.41
CA ILE A 317 -15.38 -57.70 -3.26
C ILE A 317 -16.63 -58.31 -2.58
N GLN A 318 -17.74 -57.59 -2.48
CA GLN A 318 -18.99 -58.13 -1.92
C GLN A 318 -19.60 -59.19 -2.80
N ILE A 319 -19.60 -59.02 -4.13
CA ILE A 319 -20.15 -60.01 -5.07
C ILE A 319 -19.26 -61.26 -5.10
N GLY A 320 -17.93 -61.14 -5.00
CA GLY A 320 -17.04 -62.30 -4.95
C GLY A 320 -17.11 -63.10 -3.66
N SER A 321 -17.54 -62.48 -2.53
CA SER A 321 -17.72 -63.20 -1.27
C SER A 321 -19.03 -63.98 -1.18
N ASP A 322 -20.03 -63.65 -2.02
CA ASP A 322 -21.31 -64.35 -2.05
C ASP A 322 -21.31 -65.60 -3.01
N GLU A 323 -20.31 -65.71 -3.92
CA GLU A 323 -20.16 -66.86 -4.78
C GLU A 323 -19.33 -68.03 -4.16
N ASP A 324 -18.53 -67.77 -3.13
CA ASP A 324 -17.74 -68.83 -2.45
C ASP A 324 -18.48 -69.46 -1.24
N GLY A 325 -19.74 -69.11 -1.02
CA GLY A 325 -20.58 -69.56 0.11
C GLY A 325 -21.75 -70.47 -0.22
N ALA A 326 -21.83 -71.05 -1.49
CA ALA A 326 -22.91 -71.98 -1.90
C ALA A 326 -22.41 -73.41 -2.13
#